data_be2cb778460fbee0b2525c3654067013
#
_entry.id   be2cb778460fbee0b2525c3654067013
#
_cell.length_a   1.000
_cell.length_b   1.000
_cell.length_c   1.000
_cell.angle_alpha   90.00
_cell.angle_beta   90.00
_cell.angle_gamma   90.00
#
_symmetry.space_group_name_H-M   'P 1'
#
loop_
_entity.id
_entity.type
_entity.pdbx_description
1 polymer ?
#
loop_
_entity_poly.entity_id
_entity_poly.type
_entity_poly.pdbx_seq_one_letter_code
_entity_poly.pdbx_strand_id
1 'polypeptide(L)'
;MKKNLSPESFCVRNKNFNIISCSPENLFRVKGKKIVTSPIAGTVSRDKIKSTKQARIFFENNQKEDKEHNMIVDLERNDLSRITKANSVKIQNLKFVQKYQYIFHNVSEISGTLLDNVSLSEIIKAMMPGGSVIGCPKINTLKLLNKEEKEPRRIYTGSFGYFRSKQDMSFNIIIRSILNFKKNNEVFAASGVILDSTAKNEYHENYLKAKSLLDLLK
;
A
#
# COMPACT_ATOMS: atom_id res chain seq x y z
N MET A 1 13.68 11.69 6.25
CA MET A 1 12.28 11.79 6.70
C MET A 1 11.70 13.20 6.60
N LYS A 2 12.33 14.27 7.08
CA LYS A 2 11.75 15.64 7.04
C LYS A 2 11.30 16.11 5.65
N LYS A 3 11.91 15.62 4.57
CA LYS A 3 11.56 16.00 3.18
C LYS A 3 10.50 15.13 2.51
N ASN A 4 10.04 14.04 3.14
CA ASN A 4 9.14 13.09 2.49
C ASN A 4 8.24 12.40 3.51
N LEU A 5 7.63 13.17 4.42
CA LEU A 5 6.73 12.66 5.44
C LEU A 5 5.48 12.05 4.78
N SER A 6 5.30 10.76 5.02
CA SER A 6 4.07 10.01 4.73
C SER A 6 3.46 9.53 6.05
N PRO A 7 2.15 9.31 6.11
CA PRO A 7 1.45 9.03 7.38
C PRO A 7 1.95 7.76 8.08
N GLU A 8 2.42 6.78 7.32
CA GLU A 8 2.89 5.49 7.83
C GLU A 8 4.43 5.38 7.82
N SER A 9 5.12 6.52 7.95
CA SER A 9 6.59 6.56 7.97
C SER A 9 7.17 6.01 9.27
N PHE A 10 8.27 5.25 9.16
CA PHE A 10 8.99 4.74 10.33
C PHE A 10 10.50 4.64 10.07
N CYS A 11 11.25 4.48 11.14
CA CYS A 11 12.68 4.21 11.09
C CYS A 11 13.04 3.14 12.12
N VAL A 12 13.72 2.10 11.66
CA VAL A 12 14.30 1.05 12.53
C VAL A 12 15.81 1.12 12.43
N ARG A 13 16.50 1.13 13.56
CA ARG A 13 17.96 1.01 13.65
C ARG A 13 18.33 -0.24 14.41
N ASN A 14 19.20 -1.04 13.83
CA ASN A 14 19.75 -2.24 14.44
C ASN A 14 21.24 -2.32 14.11
N LYS A 15 22.00 -3.16 14.86
CA LYS A 15 23.43 -3.38 14.61
C LYS A 15 23.71 -3.89 13.19
N ASN A 16 22.81 -4.69 12.62
CA ASN A 16 23.02 -5.40 11.36
C ASN A 16 22.28 -4.77 10.18
N PHE A 17 21.25 -3.97 10.42
CA PHE A 17 20.46 -3.34 9.37
C PHE A 17 19.80 -2.06 9.86
N ASN A 18 19.45 -1.20 8.90
CA ASN A 18 18.62 -0.04 9.14
C ASN A 18 17.50 -0.02 8.11
N ILE A 19 16.31 0.41 8.51
CA ILE A 19 15.16 0.61 7.62
C ILE A 19 14.71 2.06 7.78
N ILE A 20 14.57 2.75 6.65
CA ILE A 20 13.94 4.07 6.58
C ILE A 20 12.77 3.93 5.62
N SER A 21 11.57 4.11 6.12
CA SER A 21 10.33 3.98 5.33
C SER A 21 9.55 5.28 5.33
N CYS A 22 9.12 5.68 4.14
CA CYS A 22 8.18 6.77 3.90
C CYS A 22 6.89 6.19 3.31
N SER A 23 6.41 5.07 3.85
CA SER A 23 5.21 4.42 3.34
C SER A 23 3.99 5.33 3.41
N PRO A 24 3.24 5.48 2.33
CA PRO A 24 1.98 6.23 2.35
C PRO A 24 0.79 5.37 2.74
N GLU A 25 0.94 4.04 2.80
CA GLU A 25 -0.18 3.10 2.78
C GLU A 25 -0.36 2.36 4.10
N ASN A 26 -1.57 2.46 4.63
CA ASN A 26 -2.00 1.72 5.80
C ASN A 26 -2.60 0.37 5.36
N LEU A 27 -2.05 -0.74 5.84
CA LEU A 27 -2.59 -2.07 5.61
C LEU A 27 -3.90 -2.26 6.38
N PHE A 28 -3.88 -2.00 7.68
CA PHE A 28 -5.07 -1.90 8.50
C PHE A 28 -4.81 -1.16 9.81
N ARG A 29 -5.86 -0.58 10.35
CA ARG A 29 -5.90 0.03 11.69
C ARG A 29 -7.12 -0.45 12.44
N VAL A 30 -6.93 -0.80 13.71
CA VAL A 30 -8.02 -1.16 14.62
C VAL A 30 -8.12 -0.13 15.73
N LYS A 31 -9.34 0.35 15.97
CA LYS A 31 -9.73 1.18 17.12
C LYS A 31 -11.06 0.66 17.68
N GLY A 32 -11.03 0.17 18.91
CA GLY A 32 -12.17 -0.54 19.50
C GLY A 32 -12.49 -1.80 18.69
N LYS A 33 -13.70 -1.89 18.19
CA LYS A 33 -14.15 -2.96 17.29
C LYS A 33 -14.09 -2.58 15.80
N LYS A 34 -13.76 -1.34 15.48
CA LYS A 34 -13.66 -0.88 14.10
C LYS A 34 -12.30 -1.21 13.51
N ILE A 35 -12.27 -1.92 12.39
CA ILE A 35 -11.10 -2.08 11.52
C ILE A 35 -11.27 -1.24 10.28
N VAL A 36 -10.19 -0.62 9.84
CA VAL A 36 -10.13 0.24 8.64
C VAL A 36 -8.92 -0.16 7.81
N THR A 37 -9.06 -0.21 6.50
CA THR A 37 -7.97 -0.29 5.52
C THR A 37 -8.08 0.87 4.55
N SER A 38 -6.93 1.34 4.02
CA SER A 38 -6.89 2.52 3.14
C SER A 38 -6.00 2.24 1.93
N PRO A 39 -6.49 1.41 0.97
CA PRO A 39 -5.73 1.08 -0.22
C PRO A 39 -5.49 2.31 -1.11
N ILE A 40 -4.30 2.33 -1.69
CA ILE A 40 -3.87 3.33 -2.67
C ILE A 40 -3.75 2.65 -4.02
N ALA A 41 -4.49 3.17 -5.01
CA ALA A 41 -4.28 2.81 -6.41
C ALA A 41 -4.42 4.07 -7.26
N GLY A 42 -3.36 4.39 -7.98
CA GLY A 42 -3.23 5.61 -8.75
C GLY A 42 -2.30 6.64 -8.11
N THR A 43 -1.34 7.06 -8.92
CA THR A 43 -0.34 8.06 -8.52
C THR A 43 -0.07 9.03 -9.66
N VAL A 44 -0.11 10.32 -9.38
CA VAL A 44 0.29 11.34 -10.36
C VAL A 44 1.23 12.37 -9.74
N SER A 45 2.27 12.75 -10.50
CA SER A 45 3.26 13.74 -10.08
C SER A 45 2.65 15.13 -10.01
N ARG A 46 3.03 15.88 -8.97
CA ARG A 46 2.70 17.31 -8.85
C ARG A 46 3.45 18.22 -9.81
N ASP A 47 4.42 17.69 -10.52
CA ASP A 47 5.06 18.42 -11.64
C ASP A 47 4.10 18.52 -12.83
N LYS A 48 3.31 17.46 -13.07
CA LYS A 48 2.31 17.41 -14.16
C LYS A 48 0.98 18.04 -13.74
N ILE A 49 0.56 17.88 -12.50
CA ILE A 49 -0.74 18.32 -11.99
C ILE A 49 -0.54 19.15 -10.73
N LYS A 50 -1.11 20.36 -10.69
CA LYS A 50 -0.82 21.34 -9.63
C LYS A 50 -1.88 21.38 -8.52
N SER A 51 -3.10 20.93 -8.79
CA SER A 51 -4.21 21.00 -7.84
C SER A 51 -4.89 19.65 -7.61
N THR A 52 -5.51 19.50 -6.43
CA THR A 52 -6.32 18.33 -6.09
C THR A 52 -7.49 18.12 -7.06
N LYS A 53 -8.11 19.24 -7.53
CA LYS A 53 -9.18 19.18 -8.52
C LYS A 53 -8.71 18.60 -9.85
N GLN A 54 -7.56 19.03 -10.35
CA GLN A 54 -6.98 18.49 -11.57
C GLN A 54 -6.59 17.00 -11.40
N ALA A 55 -6.04 16.63 -10.24
CA ALA A 55 -5.71 15.23 -9.95
C ALA A 55 -6.95 14.34 -9.92
N ARG A 56 -8.06 14.82 -9.36
CA ARG A 56 -9.34 14.11 -9.37
C ARG A 56 -9.82 13.87 -10.80
N ILE A 57 -9.86 14.90 -11.63
CA ILE A 57 -10.26 14.79 -13.05
C ILE A 57 -9.34 13.81 -13.80
N PHE A 58 -8.03 13.85 -13.51
CA PHE A 58 -7.07 12.92 -14.10
C PHE A 58 -7.42 11.45 -13.77
N PHE A 59 -7.68 11.14 -12.50
CA PHE A 59 -8.03 9.77 -12.09
C PHE A 59 -9.39 9.33 -12.62
N GLU A 60 -10.39 10.21 -12.64
CA GLU A 60 -11.73 9.93 -13.16
C GLU A 60 -11.71 9.62 -14.67
N ASN A 61 -10.81 10.25 -15.43
CA ASN A 61 -10.69 10.03 -16.87
C ASN A 61 -9.68 8.93 -17.25
N ASN A 62 -8.96 8.36 -16.30
CA ASN A 62 -7.99 7.29 -16.55
C ASN A 62 -8.62 5.92 -16.29
N GLN A 63 -9.14 5.29 -17.35
CA GLN A 63 -9.81 3.99 -17.25
C GLN A 63 -8.91 2.88 -16.65
N LYS A 64 -7.60 2.91 -16.89
CA LYS A 64 -6.65 1.95 -16.32
C LYS A 64 -6.63 2.09 -14.80
N GLU A 65 -6.37 3.29 -14.30
CA GLU A 65 -6.30 3.59 -12.87
C GLU A 65 -7.63 3.30 -12.18
N ASP A 66 -8.73 3.57 -12.86
CA ASP A 66 -10.08 3.34 -12.36
C ASP A 66 -10.38 1.85 -12.17
N LYS A 67 -10.05 1.02 -13.17
CA LYS A 67 -10.23 -0.44 -13.12
C LYS A 67 -9.34 -1.06 -12.03
N GLU A 68 -8.07 -0.66 -11.96
CA GLU A 68 -7.13 -1.14 -10.95
C GLU A 68 -7.64 -0.80 -9.54
N HIS A 69 -8.05 0.44 -9.32
CA HIS A 69 -8.55 0.89 -8.03
C HIS A 69 -9.81 0.12 -7.58
N ASN A 70 -10.77 -0.06 -8.49
CA ASN A 70 -11.98 -0.83 -8.20
C ASN A 70 -11.65 -2.28 -7.82
N MET A 71 -10.74 -2.92 -8.55
CA MET A 71 -10.30 -4.28 -8.26
C MET A 71 -9.67 -4.39 -6.86
N ILE A 72 -8.84 -3.43 -6.48
CA ILE A 72 -8.18 -3.42 -5.16
C ILE A 72 -9.21 -3.16 -4.05
N VAL A 73 -10.14 -2.23 -4.25
CA VAL A 73 -11.22 -1.96 -3.29
C VAL A 73 -12.07 -3.21 -3.05
N ASP A 74 -12.44 -3.93 -4.10
CA ASP A 74 -13.24 -5.15 -3.95
C ASP A 74 -12.46 -6.28 -3.27
N LEU A 75 -11.16 -6.39 -3.54
CA LEU A 75 -10.28 -7.34 -2.86
C LEU A 75 -10.19 -7.04 -1.36
N GLU A 76 -9.94 -5.79 -0.98
CA GLU A 76 -9.86 -5.38 0.43
C GLU A 76 -11.21 -5.52 1.16
N ARG A 77 -12.33 -5.29 0.49
CA ARG A 77 -13.66 -5.57 1.03
C ARG A 77 -13.84 -7.07 1.32
N ASN A 78 -13.43 -7.92 0.39
CA ASN A 78 -13.49 -9.36 0.57
C ASN A 78 -12.60 -9.82 1.75
N ASP A 79 -11.39 -9.30 1.86
CA ASP A 79 -10.48 -9.62 2.97
C ASP A 79 -11.08 -9.22 4.33
N LEU A 80 -11.63 -8.00 4.43
CA LEU A 80 -12.30 -7.53 5.64
C LEU A 80 -13.53 -8.39 5.98
N SER A 81 -14.30 -8.84 4.99
CA SER A 81 -15.52 -9.62 5.22
C SER A 81 -15.28 -10.93 5.96
N ARG A 82 -14.05 -11.48 5.87
CA ARG A 82 -13.64 -12.74 6.52
C ARG A 82 -13.47 -12.63 8.03
N ILE A 83 -13.27 -11.42 8.55
CA ILE A 83 -12.95 -11.14 9.96
C ILE A 83 -13.90 -10.16 10.62
N THR A 84 -14.92 -9.71 9.90
CA THR A 84 -15.89 -8.73 10.37
C THR A 84 -17.30 -9.30 10.44
N LYS A 85 -18.18 -8.64 11.20
CA LYS A 85 -19.59 -8.98 11.30
C LYS A 85 -20.25 -8.86 9.92
N ALA A 86 -21.18 -9.75 9.64
CA ALA A 86 -21.95 -9.71 8.39
C ALA A 86 -22.56 -8.32 8.17
N ASN A 87 -22.55 -7.86 6.92
CA ASN A 87 -23.08 -6.54 6.49
C ASN A 87 -22.42 -5.32 7.16
N SER A 88 -21.30 -5.48 7.89
CA SER A 88 -20.61 -4.36 8.53
C SER A 88 -19.55 -3.69 7.65
N VAL A 89 -19.11 -4.35 6.58
CA VAL A 89 -18.11 -3.79 5.65
C VAL A 89 -18.74 -2.69 4.83
N LYS A 90 -18.14 -1.49 4.92
CA LYS A 90 -18.60 -0.28 4.22
C LYS A 90 -17.43 0.46 3.60
N ILE A 91 -17.62 0.98 2.40
CA ILE A 91 -16.72 1.98 1.83
C ILE A 91 -17.10 3.32 2.46
N GLN A 92 -16.21 3.88 3.26
CA GLN A 92 -16.44 5.16 3.93
C GLN A 92 -16.20 6.32 2.96
N ASN A 93 -15.09 6.24 2.23
CA ASN A 93 -14.71 7.21 1.21
C ASN A 93 -14.19 6.45 0.00
N LEU A 94 -14.81 6.68 -1.15
CA LEU A 94 -14.41 6.07 -2.41
C LEU A 94 -13.64 7.08 -3.26
N LYS A 95 -12.43 6.70 -3.70
CA LYS A 95 -11.62 7.44 -4.69
C LYS A 95 -11.42 8.93 -4.35
N PHE A 96 -10.98 9.23 -3.15
CA PHE A 96 -10.60 10.60 -2.80
C PHE A 96 -9.11 10.85 -3.08
N VAL A 97 -8.80 12.08 -3.48
CA VAL A 97 -7.43 12.48 -3.78
C VAL A 97 -6.71 12.93 -2.53
N GLN A 98 -5.64 12.22 -2.17
CA GLN A 98 -4.75 12.59 -1.09
C GLN A 98 -3.51 13.30 -1.65
N LYS A 99 -3.24 14.51 -1.15
CA LYS A 99 -2.11 15.34 -1.58
C LYS A 99 -0.91 15.08 -0.70
N TYR A 100 0.23 14.76 -1.33
CA TYR A 100 1.55 14.70 -0.70
C TYR A 100 2.48 15.79 -1.27
N GLN A 101 3.70 15.85 -0.77
CA GLN A 101 4.65 16.89 -1.17
C GLN A 101 4.93 16.89 -2.69
N TYR A 102 5.10 15.73 -3.31
CA TYR A 102 5.50 15.58 -4.71
C TYR A 102 4.46 14.88 -5.61
N ILE A 103 3.46 14.29 -5.00
CA ILE A 103 2.48 13.45 -5.71
C ILE A 103 1.07 13.64 -5.16
N PHE A 104 0.11 13.24 -5.96
CA PHE A 104 -1.26 12.95 -5.53
C PHE A 104 -1.48 11.44 -5.62
N HIS A 105 -2.18 10.90 -4.63
CA HIS A 105 -2.67 9.52 -4.64
C HIS A 105 -4.19 9.48 -4.71
N ASN A 106 -4.69 8.49 -5.43
CA ASN A 106 -6.10 8.11 -5.37
C ASN A 106 -6.26 7.03 -4.28
N VAL A 107 -7.08 7.31 -3.29
CA VAL A 107 -7.21 6.51 -2.07
C VAL A 107 -8.67 6.16 -1.85
N SER A 108 -8.95 4.99 -1.31
CA SER A 108 -10.26 4.67 -0.74
C SER A 108 -10.11 4.27 0.72
N GLU A 109 -11.17 4.42 1.50
CA GLU A 109 -11.23 3.98 2.88
C GLU A 109 -12.37 2.99 3.05
N ILE A 110 -12.04 1.80 3.54
CA ILE A 110 -12.98 0.71 3.76
C ILE A 110 -12.92 0.34 5.24
N SER A 111 -14.08 0.14 5.86
CA SER A 111 -14.13 -0.24 7.26
C SER A 111 -15.12 -1.36 7.52
N GLY A 112 -14.90 -2.07 8.64
CA GLY A 112 -15.82 -3.09 9.14
C GLY A 112 -15.79 -3.17 10.66
N THR A 113 -16.74 -3.89 11.25
CA THR A 113 -16.79 -4.19 12.67
C THR A 113 -16.24 -5.59 12.90
N LEU A 114 -15.12 -5.72 13.61
CA LEU A 114 -14.50 -7.01 13.88
C LEU A 114 -15.48 -7.96 14.59
N LEU A 115 -15.35 -9.25 14.31
CA LEU A 115 -15.96 -10.31 15.10
C LEU A 115 -15.44 -10.26 16.54
N ASP A 116 -16.25 -10.70 17.50
CA ASP A 116 -15.95 -10.49 18.92
C ASP A 116 -14.68 -11.25 19.37
N ASN A 117 -14.41 -12.42 18.82
CA ASN A 117 -13.30 -13.29 19.21
C ASN A 117 -12.16 -13.37 18.19
N VAL A 118 -12.11 -12.47 17.19
CA VAL A 118 -11.04 -12.51 16.19
C VAL A 118 -9.69 -12.22 16.83
N SER A 119 -8.72 -13.06 16.57
CA SER A 119 -7.34 -12.91 17.03
C SER A 119 -6.51 -12.04 16.08
N LEU A 120 -5.36 -11.51 16.56
CA LEU A 120 -4.40 -10.81 15.71
C LEU A 120 -3.91 -11.71 14.54
N SER A 121 -3.71 -13.00 14.80
CA SER A 121 -3.28 -13.95 13.76
C SER A 121 -4.30 -14.08 12.65
N GLU A 122 -5.59 -14.09 12.96
CA GLU A 122 -6.66 -14.14 11.96
C GLU A 122 -6.75 -12.83 11.17
N ILE A 123 -6.59 -11.69 11.84
CA ILE A 123 -6.53 -10.38 11.15
C ILE A 123 -5.35 -10.36 10.18
N ILE A 124 -4.16 -10.76 10.61
CA ILE A 124 -2.97 -10.81 9.75
C ILE A 124 -3.19 -11.77 8.58
N LYS A 125 -3.72 -12.98 8.81
CA LYS A 125 -3.99 -13.97 7.75
C LYS A 125 -5.02 -13.48 6.73
N ALA A 126 -5.99 -12.67 7.15
CA ALA A 126 -6.99 -12.11 6.25
C ALA A 126 -6.41 -10.96 5.41
N MET A 127 -5.66 -10.05 6.05
CA MET A 127 -5.20 -8.80 5.43
C MET A 127 -3.87 -8.94 4.69
N MET A 128 -2.97 -9.85 5.13
CA MET A 128 -1.67 -10.03 4.49
C MET A 128 -1.65 -11.18 3.49
N PRO A 129 -0.86 -11.00 2.42
CA PRO A 129 -0.25 -9.74 1.97
C PRO A 129 -1.30 -8.75 1.47
N GLY A 130 -1.00 -7.45 1.52
CA GLY A 130 -1.90 -6.40 1.05
C GLY A 130 -2.29 -6.56 -0.41
N GLY A 131 -3.56 -6.32 -0.73
CA GLY A 131 -4.09 -6.49 -2.09
C GLY A 131 -3.40 -5.62 -3.12
N SER A 132 -3.10 -4.38 -2.77
CA SER A 132 -2.45 -3.38 -3.63
C SER A 132 -1.01 -3.75 -4.06
N VAL A 133 -0.33 -4.65 -3.33
CA VAL A 133 1.06 -5.03 -3.60
C VAL A 133 1.22 -6.47 -4.11
N ILE A 134 0.14 -7.23 -4.12
CA ILE A 134 0.10 -8.60 -4.66
C ILE A 134 -0.77 -8.66 -5.91
N GLY A 135 -1.99 -8.15 -5.87
CA GLY A 135 -2.97 -8.26 -6.94
C GLY A 135 -4.05 -9.30 -6.67
N CYS A 136 -4.93 -9.49 -7.64
CA CYS A 136 -6.13 -10.30 -7.52
C CYS A 136 -6.20 -11.34 -8.67
N PRO A 137 -6.65 -12.59 -8.38
CA PRO A 137 -6.92 -13.23 -7.09
C PRO A 137 -5.62 -13.55 -6.32
N LYS A 138 -5.55 -13.21 -5.03
CA LYS A 138 -4.31 -13.27 -4.21
C LYS A 138 -3.52 -14.59 -4.34
N ILE A 139 -4.18 -15.73 -4.18
CA ILE A 139 -3.49 -17.05 -4.19
C ILE A 139 -2.85 -17.34 -5.54
N ASN A 140 -3.56 -17.04 -6.63
CA ASN A 140 -3.05 -17.29 -7.98
C ASN A 140 -1.91 -16.33 -8.32
N THR A 141 -2.07 -15.07 -7.94
CA THR A 141 -1.02 -14.05 -8.17
C THR A 141 0.23 -14.37 -7.37
N LEU A 142 0.11 -14.81 -6.11
CA LEU A 142 1.26 -15.27 -5.32
C LEU A 142 2.02 -16.43 -5.99
N LYS A 143 1.30 -17.41 -6.56
CA LYS A 143 1.94 -18.51 -7.31
C LYS A 143 2.69 -18.00 -8.54
N LEU A 144 2.12 -17.06 -9.27
CA LEU A 144 2.77 -16.43 -10.43
C LEU A 144 4.01 -15.64 -10.01
N LEU A 145 3.89 -14.78 -9.01
CA LEU A 145 5.01 -13.99 -8.49
C LEU A 145 6.15 -14.87 -8.00
N ASN A 146 5.85 -15.96 -7.28
CA ASN A 146 6.87 -16.92 -6.83
C ASN A 146 7.60 -17.60 -7.99
N LYS A 147 6.96 -17.73 -9.14
CA LYS A 147 7.57 -18.30 -10.35
C LYS A 147 8.40 -17.26 -11.12
N GLU A 148 7.91 -16.02 -11.21
CA GLU A 148 8.49 -14.99 -12.08
C GLU A 148 9.56 -14.14 -11.36
N GLU A 149 9.40 -13.87 -10.07
CA GLU A 149 10.38 -13.11 -9.29
C GLU A 149 11.58 -13.98 -8.93
N LYS A 150 12.75 -13.63 -9.45
CA LYS A 150 14.00 -14.36 -9.21
C LYS A 150 14.61 -14.07 -7.83
N GLU A 151 14.34 -12.88 -7.30
CA GLU A 151 14.90 -12.41 -6.04
C GLU A 151 13.82 -12.25 -4.97
N PRO A 152 14.09 -12.59 -3.72
CA PRO A 152 13.13 -12.42 -2.64
C PRO A 152 12.86 -10.94 -2.36
N ARG A 153 11.62 -10.59 -2.10
CA ARG A 153 11.19 -9.23 -1.76
C ARG A 153 11.71 -8.75 -0.40
N ARG A 154 12.24 -9.64 0.44
CA ARG A 154 12.71 -9.36 1.81
C ARG A 154 11.65 -8.61 2.63
N ILE A 155 11.96 -7.37 3.08
CA ILE A 155 11.01 -6.53 3.83
C ILE A 155 9.98 -5.83 2.92
N TYR A 156 10.29 -5.72 1.62
CA TYR A 156 9.43 -5.03 0.65
C TYR A 156 8.09 -5.74 0.54
N THR A 157 7.00 -4.98 0.58
CA THR A 157 5.61 -5.46 0.63
C THR A 157 5.22 -6.22 1.91
N GLY A 158 6.13 -6.30 2.88
CA GLY A 158 5.81 -6.72 4.23
C GLY A 158 5.03 -5.64 5.00
N SER A 159 5.00 -5.78 6.31
CA SER A 159 4.27 -4.83 7.17
C SER A 159 5.07 -4.48 8.41
N PHE A 160 4.94 -3.24 8.85
CA PHE A 160 5.46 -2.74 10.12
C PHE A 160 4.37 -1.96 10.84
N GLY A 161 4.32 -2.11 12.15
CA GLY A 161 3.28 -1.42 12.89
C GLY A 161 3.43 -1.55 14.39
N TYR A 162 2.39 -1.21 15.10
CA TYR A 162 2.30 -1.38 16.54
C TYR A 162 1.07 -2.19 16.94
N PHE A 163 1.22 -2.91 18.03
CA PHE A 163 0.16 -3.63 18.71
C PHE A 163 0.19 -3.24 20.19
N ARG A 164 -0.76 -2.45 20.64
CA ARG A 164 -0.96 -2.10 22.04
C ARG A 164 -1.95 -3.01 22.73
N SER A 165 -3.01 -3.36 22.02
CA SER A 165 -4.04 -4.30 22.46
C SER A 165 -4.83 -4.81 21.26
N LYS A 166 -5.74 -5.76 21.48
CA LYS A 166 -6.70 -6.22 20.44
C LYS A 166 -7.60 -5.08 19.92
N GLN A 167 -7.71 -3.98 20.65
CA GLN A 167 -8.54 -2.83 20.31
C GLN A 167 -7.73 -1.60 19.85
N ASP A 168 -6.41 -1.68 19.87
CA ASP A 168 -5.54 -0.57 19.42
C ASP A 168 -4.28 -1.12 18.74
N MET A 169 -4.32 -1.17 17.42
CA MET A 169 -3.20 -1.57 16.58
C MET A 169 -3.25 -0.88 15.23
N SER A 170 -2.10 -0.71 14.60
CA SER A 170 -1.99 -0.21 13.23
C SER A 170 -0.76 -0.82 12.55
N PHE A 171 -0.96 -1.24 11.31
CA PHE A 171 0.07 -1.83 10.47
C PHE A 171 0.05 -1.19 9.10
N ASN A 172 1.23 -0.90 8.56
CA ASN A 172 1.40 -0.36 7.22
C ASN A 172 1.80 -1.44 6.22
N ILE A 173 1.90 -1.05 4.94
CA ILE A 173 2.60 -1.81 3.91
C ILE A 173 4.00 -1.22 3.75
N ILE A 174 5.06 -2.04 3.79
CA ILE A 174 6.44 -1.56 3.62
C ILE A 174 6.72 -1.33 2.14
N ILE A 175 6.47 -0.13 1.68
CA ILE A 175 6.83 0.40 0.37
C ILE A 175 7.53 1.75 0.53
N ARG A 176 8.12 2.30 -0.53
CA ARG A 176 8.86 3.57 -0.46
C ARG A 176 9.90 3.57 0.67
N SER A 177 10.69 2.51 0.73
CA SER A 177 11.60 2.24 1.82
C SER A 177 13.02 1.97 1.32
N ILE A 178 13.99 2.34 2.16
CA ILE A 178 15.41 2.00 1.98
C ILE A 178 15.76 0.98 3.06
N LEU A 179 16.27 -0.15 2.65
CA LEU A 179 16.90 -1.14 3.51
C LEU A 179 18.43 -0.99 3.39
N ASN A 180 19.08 -0.60 4.47
CA ASN A 180 20.54 -0.67 4.57
C ASN A 180 20.93 -1.98 5.25
N PHE A 181 21.64 -2.83 4.54
CA PHE A 181 22.09 -4.12 5.03
C PHE A 181 23.51 -4.42 4.54
N LYS A 182 24.41 -4.81 5.44
CA LYS A 182 25.83 -5.13 5.12
C LYS A 182 26.52 -4.07 4.24
N LYS A 183 26.32 -2.78 4.52
CA LYS A 183 26.85 -1.62 3.77
C LYS A 183 26.18 -1.37 2.40
N ASN A 184 25.21 -2.16 1.99
CA ASN A 184 24.45 -1.95 0.78
C ASN A 184 23.12 -1.25 1.09
N ASN A 185 22.70 -0.35 0.21
CA ASN A 185 21.38 0.27 0.27
C ASN A 185 20.51 -0.38 -0.82
N GLU A 186 19.38 -0.89 -0.43
CA GLU A 186 18.42 -1.54 -1.31
C GLU A 186 17.12 -0.72 -1.35
N VAL A 187 16.62 -0.47 -2.56
CA VAL A 187 15.34 0.19 -2.81
C VAL A 187 14.56 -0.69 -3.77
N PHE A 188 13.35 -1.03 -3.38
CA PHE A 188 12.43 -1.82 -4.20
C PHE A 188 11.25 -0.96 -4.65
N ALA A 189 10.83 -1.16 -5.89
CA ALA A 189 9.62 -0.56 -6.44
C ALA A 189 8.96 -1.54 -7.42
N ALA A 190 7.64 -1.50 -7.45
CA ALA A 190 6.83 -2.27 -8.40
C ALA A 190 5.58 -1.47 -8.79
N SER A 191 4.97 -1.85 -9.91
CA SER A 191 3.68 -1.34 -10.38
C SER A 191 2.69 -2.47 -10.58
N GLY A 192 1.41 -2.12 -10.62
CA GLY A 192 0.34 -3.07 -10.94
C GLY A 192 0.30 -3.33 -12.45
N VAL A 193 0.36 -4.59 -12.83
CA VAL A 193 0.25 -5.00 -14.23
C VAL A 193 -1.16 -5.51 -14.50
N ILE A 194 -1.86 -4.87 -15.42
CA ILE A 194 -3.18 -5.26 -15.90
C ILE A 194 -3.15 -5.40 -17.43
N LEU A 195 -4.26 -5.84 -18.05
CA LEU A 195 -4.33 -6.07 -19.49
C LEU A 195 -3.98 -4.82 -20.33
N ASP A 196 -4.31 -3.63 -19.82
CA ASP A 196 -4.04 -2.36 -20.50
C ASP A 196 -2.61 -1.82 -20.20
N SER A 197 -1.78 -2.55 -19.46
CA SER A 197 -0.40 -2.16 -19.13
C SER A 197 0.56 -2.37 -20.30
N THR A 198 1.53 -1.45 -20.43
CA THR A 198 2.67 -1.63 -21.32
C THR A 198 3.97 -1.66 -20.52
N ALA A 199 4.91 -2.53 -20.89
CA ALA A 199 6.19 -2.67 -20.19
C ALA A 199 6.94 -1.34 -20.01
N LYS A 200 6.90 -0.46 -21.01
CA LYS A 200 7.55 0.87 -20.98
C LYS A 200 6.93 1.76 -19.90
N ASN A 201 5.60 1.80 -19.81
CA ASN A 201 4.91 2.64 -18.84
C ASN A 201 5.11 2.13 -17.41
N GLU A 202 5.02 0.81 -17.19
CA GLU A 202 5.22 0.20 -15.88
C GLU A 202 6.66 0.38 -15.40
N TYR A 203 7.66 0.24 -16.28
CA TYR A 203 9.05 0.52 -15.95
C TYR A 203 9.26 1.99 -15.55
N HIS A 204 8.66 2.92 -16.31
CA HIS A 204 8.74 4.35 -15.99
C HIS A 204 8.08 4.67 -14.64
N GLU A 205 6.93 4.06 -14.35
CA GLU A 205 6.24 4.21 -13.07
C GLU A 205 7.09 3.69 -11.90
N ASN A 206 7.72 2.51 -12.05
CA ASN A 206 8.63 1.94 -11.07
C ASN A 206 9.81 2.88 -10.79
N TYR A 207 10.42 3.43 -11.84
CA TYR A 207 11.50 4.39 -11.71
C TYR A 207 11.06 5.64 -10.94
N LEU A 208 9.88 6.20 -11.26
CA LEU A 208 9.34 7.36 -10.55
C LEU A 208 9.06 7.07 -9.07
N LYS A 209 8.56 5.87 -8.75
CA LYS A 209 8.35 5.42 -7.37
C LYS A 209 9.66 5.30 -6.58
N ALA A 210 10.75 4.88 -7.21
CA ALA A 210 12.07 4.73 -6.59
C ALA A 210 12.86 6.04 -6.55
N LYS A 211 12.68 6.93 -7.53
CA LYS A 211 13.53 8.10 -7.78
C LYS A 211 13.77 8.96 -6.54
N SER A 212 12.72 9.29 -5.79
CA SER A 212 12.82 10.13 -4.60
C SER A 212 13.69 9.53 -3.49
N LEU A 213 13.82 8.19 -3.45
CA LEU A 213 14.66 7.47 -2.51
C LEU A 213 16.10 7.35 -3.05
N LEU A 214 16.24 7.08 -4.34
CA LEU A 214 17.54 6.99 -5.01
C LEU A 214 18.29 8.33 -4.96
N ASP A 215 17.58 9.45 -5.10
CA ASP A 215 18.18 10.79 -5.00
C ASP A 215 18.66 11.13 -3.58
N LEU A 216 18.21 10.41 -2.54
CA LEU A 216 18.74 10.55 -1.18
C LEU A 216 20.01 9.74 -0.92
N LEU A 217 20.36 8.82 -1.80
CA LEU A 217 21.52 7.93 -1.68
C LEU A 217 22.74 8.42 -2.49
N LYS A 218 22.56 9.48 -3.26
CA LYS A 218 23.63 10.21 -3.94
C LYS A 218 24.30 11.20 -3.00
#